data_65a53bb7ca5ef7aab600253c18c191dd
#
_entry.id   65a53bb7ca5ef7aab600253c18c191dd
#
_cell.length_a   1.000
_cell.length_b   1.000
_cell.length_c   1.000
_cell.angle_alpha   90.00
_cell.angle_beta   90.00
_cell.angle_gamma   90.00
#
_symmetry.space_group_name_H-M   'P 1'
#
loop_
_entity.id
_entity.type
_entity.pdbx_description
1 polymer ?
#
loop_
_entity_poly.entity_id
_entity_poly.type
_entity_poly.pdbx_seq_one_letter_code
_entity_poly.pdbx_strand_id
1 'polypeptide(L)'
;MRVNHNISSMTALRHLGNTSNATDKNLERLSSGLKINSGADGPADLMISEQMRAQVAGLNQAVRNSETSISMVQTAEGALNEVSSILVNMRQLALHAANSGANDRKMLQADQNEIENLLGTIDRIARSTQFGTRVLFDGSNQASGVTVGDGLSFISATPKTQEAPTKSGYEVDIQQVATRSFVSGNRGITIEDLDQGITMVVNEGGRVAKLNSKEDENLQENISQMVNNFRLSPEIFSRSDTEATLRDLVARKLQEKAQDNGLKVDVFIDEMGMLTVRHKHFGSKPTFSVVSETADILGDEANIAKYSDGGRDVAGFIGGEVGIGDGQYLHGAKGTPLEGMVLQYDNVLEKRLVDIKDAQGNVVSQELIQQSNDELVGKKVDGYAHLAQNSLEYQVGANYRQTVAFSLDDLRSENMATGVENESDYRSLADLDVTTSVGAQDAINMIDDAIEQVSELRANMGSFQKNALESNLRNLRVASENLTQAESVLRDSDMAAEMSEFTKNQILLASGTAMSAQANQIPKSCLLYTSPSPRDQLTS
;
A
#
# COMPACT_ATOMS: atom_id res chain seq x y z
N MET A 1 56.76 5.49 -76.89
CA MET A 1 56.25 4.59 -75.84
C MET A 1 57.39 4.20 -74.93
N ARG A 2 57.16 4.21 -73.58
CA ARG A 2 58.18 3.79 -72.61
C ARG A 2 58.04 2.26 -72.39
N VAL A 3 59.01 1.47 -72.87
CA VAL A 3 58.94 0.00 -72.87
C VAL A 3 59.18 -0.57 -71.43
N ASN A 4 59.89 0.16 -70.57
CA ASN A 4 60.25 -0.26 -69.21
C ASN A 4 59.08 -0.14 -68.18
N HIS A 5 58.02 0.63 -68.51
CA HIS A 5 56.88 0.80 -67.62
C HIS A 5 55.58 0.67 -68.40
N ASN A 6 54.86 -0.43 -68.24
CA ASN A 6 53.55 -0.66 -68.83
C ASN A 6 52.43 -0.04 -67.98
N ILE A 7 52.19 1.30 -68.13
CA ILE A 7 51.22 2.06 -67.36
C ILE A 7 49.80 1.49 -67.58
N SER A 8 49.48 1.03 -68.81
CA SER A 8 48.16 0.41 -69.08
C SER A 8 47.94 -0.85 -68.29
N SER A 9 48.95 -1.73 -68.16
CA SER A 9 48.87 -2.93 -67.36
C SER A 9 48.79 -2.61 -65.85
N MET A 10 49.56 -1.64 -65.38
CA MET A 10 49.52 -1.20 -63.97
C MET A 10 48.14 -0.60 -63.61
N THR A 11 47.56 0.15 -64.51
CA THR A 11 46.18 0.70 -64.33
C THR A 11 45.13 -0.43 -64.35
N ALA A 12 45.26 -1.38 -65.29
CA ALA A 12 44.35 -2.54 -65.34
C ALA A 12 44.46 -3.40 -64.07
N LEU A 13 45.70 -3.67 -63.57
CA LEU A 13 45.90 -4.40 -62.33
C LEU A 13 45.34 -3.68 -61.10
N ARG A 14 45.49 -2.35 -61.03
CA ARG A 14 44.89 -1.55 -59.94
C ARG A 14 43.37 -1.62 -59.97
N HIS A 15 42.75 -1.48 -61.16
CA HIS A 15 41.28 -1.62 -61.27
C HIS A 15 40.84 -3.05 -60.94
N LEU A 16 41.58 -4.08 -61.37
CA LEU A 16 41.32 -5.46 -61.04
C LEU A 16 41.38 -5.72 -59.53
N GLY A 17 42.40 -5.21 -58.86
CA GLY A 17 42.53 -5.28 -57.39
C GLY A 17 41.38 -4.60 -56.66
N ASN A 18 40.97 -3.40 -57.12
CA ASN A 18 39.84 -2.70 -56.54
C ASN A 18 38.52 -3.48 -56.74
N THR A 19 38.30 -4.09 -57.93
CA THR A 19 37.11 -4.90 -58.22
C THR A 19 37.12 -6.20 -57.42
N SER A 20 38.27 -6.85 -57.23
CA SER A 20 38.41 -8.02 -56.37
C SER A 20 38.00 -7.70 -54.93
N ASN A 21 38.60 -6.63 -54.36
CA ASN A 21 38.25 -6.19 -52.99
C ASN A 21 36.75 -5.81 -52.83
N ALA A 22 36.16 -5.24 -53.86
CA ALA A 22 34.70 -4.95 -53.84
C ALA A 22 33.87 -6.26 -53.90
N THR A 23 34.30 -7.24 -54.70
CA THR A 23 33.63 -8.55 -54.76
C THR A 23 33.73 -9.30 -53.43
N ASP A 24 34.88 -9.28 -52.76
CA ASP A 24 35.10 -9.91 -51.47
C ASP A 24 34.22 -9.26 -50.39
N LYS A 25 34.06 -7.92 -50.39
CA LYS A 25 33.14 -7.20 -49.52
C LYS A 25 31.65 -7.55 -49.75
N ASN A 26 31.25 -7.62 -51.02
CA ASN A 26 29.88 -8.02 -51.36
C ASN A 26 29.61 -9.47 -50.92
N LEU A 27 30.58 -10.37 -51.07
CA LEU A 27 30.48 -11.75 -50.61
C LEU A 27 30.34 -11.83 -49.07
N GLU A 28 31.10 -11.02 -48.34
CA GLU A 28 31.02 -10.91 -46.88
C GLU A 28 29.62 -10.42 -46.45
N ARG A 29 29.10 -9.38 -47.11
CA ARG A 29 27.76 -8.83 -46.82
C ARG A 29 26.64 -9.81 -47.19
N LEU A 30 26.74 -10.48 -48.33
CA LEU A 30 25.78 -11.52 -48.75
C LEU A 30 25.79 -12.71 -47.78
N SER A 31 26.96 -13.10 -47.28
CA SER A 31 27.10 -14.23 -46.36
C SER A 31 26.61 -13.89 -44.95
N SER A 32 26.83 -12.68 -44.48
CA SER A 32 26.40 -12.22 -43.13
C SER A 32 24.98 -11.67 -43.10
N GLY A 33 24.45 -11.21 -44.24
CA GLY A 33 23.19 -10.46 -44.32
C GLY A 33 23.31 -9.04 -43.81
N LEU A 34 24.52 -8.59 -43.42
CA LEU A 34 24.74 -7.32 -42.78
C LEU A 34 25.53 -6.36 -43.68
N LYS A 35 25.13 -5.11 -43.73
CA LYS A 35 25.82 -4.03 -44.41
C LYS A 35 27.11 -3.61 -43.67
N ILE A 36 27.04 -3.65 -42.32
CA ILE A 36 28.13 -3.29 -41.43
C ILE A 36 28.57 -4.52 -40.65
N ASN A 37 29.72 -5.10 -41.03
CA ASN A 37 30.31 -6.27 -40.38
C ASN A 37 31.47 -5.89 -39.44
N SER A 38 32.22 -4.83 -39.79
CA SER A 38 33.43 -4.42 -39.08
C SER A 38 33.41 -2.91 -38.78
N GLY A 39 34.24 -2.48 -37.82
CA GLY A 39 34.45 -1.05 -37.53
C GLY A 39 34.97 -0.22 -38.71
N ALA A 40 35.53 -0.87 -39.74
CA ALA A 40 35.99 -0.22 -40.95
C ALA A 40 34.87 0.13 -41.95
N ASP A 41 33.71 -0.54 -41.83
CA ASP A 41 32.57 -0.33 -42.73
C ASP A 41 31.72 0.90 -42.36
N GLY A 42 31.74 1.30 -41.07
CA GLY A 42 31.05 2.48 -40.55
C GLY A 42 31.15 2.53 -39.04
N PRO A 43 32.22 3.19 -38.48
CA PRO A 43 32.43 3.16 -37.04
C PRO A 43 31.34 3.83 -36.23
N ALA A 44 30.69 4.88 -36.76
CA ALA A 44 29.58 5.57 -36.10
C ALA A 44 28.32 4.72 -36.11
N ASP A 45 27.96 4.16 -37.26
CA ASP A 45 26.77 3.32 -37.43
C ASP A 45 26.90 2.00 -36.66
N LEU A 46 28.11 1.42 -36.62
CA LEU A 46 28.38 0.23 -35.79
C LEU A 46 28.14 0.53 -34.30
N MET A 47 28.66 1.64 -33.79
CA MET A 47 28.48 2.05 -32.39
C MET A 47 27.00 2.24 -32.07
N ILE A 48 26.24 2.91 -32.94
CA ILE A 48 24.80 3.14 -32.75
C ILE A 48 24.03 1.78 -32.80
N SER A 49 24.34 0.91 -33.76
CA SER A 49 23.67 -0.39 -33.88
C SER A 49 23.96 -1.30 -32.68
N GLU A 50 25.19 -1.33 -32.17
CA GLU A 50 25.52 -2.11 -30.95
C GLU A 50 24.81 -1.55 -29.70
N GLN A 51 24.67 -0.22 -29.60
CA GLN A 51 23.87 0.39 -28.52
C GLN A 51 22.39 0.03 -28.62
N MET A 52 21.82 0.05 -29.84
CA MET A 52 20.43 -0.39 -30.07
C MET A 52 20.24 -1.87 -29.74
N ARG A 53 21.18 -2.74 -30.13
CA ARG A 53 21.13 -4.18 -29.79
C ARG A 53 21.17 -4.41 -28.28
N ALA A 54 22.02 -3.66 -27.57
CA ALA A 54 22.07 -3.73 -26.12
C ALA A 54 20.72 -3.29 -25.49
N GLN A 55 20.09 -2.22 -26.03
CA GLN A 55 18.77 -1.77 -25.58
C GLN A 55 17.68 -2.81 -25.90
N VAL A 56 17.64 -3.38 -27.10
CA VAL A 56 16.69 -4.44 -27.49
C VAL A 56 16.82 -5.65 -26.57
N ALA A 57 18.06 -6.08 -26.30
CA ALA A 57 18.31 -7.18 -25.36
C ALA A 57 17.80 -6.85 -23.94
N GLY A 58 18.04 -5.61 -23.46
CA GLY A 58 17.52 -5.11 -22.18
C GLY A 58 15.98 -5.07 -22.15
N LEU A 59 15.35 -4.56 -23.21
CA LEU A 59 13.88 -4.52 -23.32
C LEU A 59 13.27 -5.93 -23.34
N ASN A 60 13.85 -6.86 -24.07
CA ASN A 60 13.40 -8.25 -24.10
C ASN A 60 13.55 -8.94 -22.73
N GLN A 61 14.59 -8.59 -21.96
CA GLN A 61 14.70 -9.07 -20.58
C GLN A 61 13.65 -8.43 -19.68
N ALA A 62 13.37 -7.12 -19.81
CA ALA A 62 12.32 -6.44 -19.07
C ALA A 62 10.91 -7.00 -19.38
N VAL A 63 10.67 -7.41 -20.64
CA VAL A 63 9.45 -8.14 -21.03
C VAL A 63 9.33 -9.45 -20.24
N ARG A 64 10.36 -10.28 -20.23
CA ARG A 64 10.35 -11.54 -19.46
C ARG A 64 10.20 -11.31 -17.96
N ASN A 65 10.84 -10.29 -17.42
CA ASN A 65 10.69 -9.93 -16.01
C ASN A 65 9.24 -9.54 -15.68
N SER A 66 8.60 -8.74 -16.55
CA SER A 66 7.19 -8.34 -16.38
C SER A 66 6.24 -9.54 -16.46
N GLU A 67 6.47 -10.47 -17.38
CA GLU A 67 5.70 -11.73 -17.51
C GLU A 67 5.84 -12.61 -16.26
N THR A 68 7.06 -12.70 -15.72
CA THR A 68 7.32 -13.42 -14.46
C THR A 68 6.61 -12.76 -13.29
N SER A 69 6.62 -11.42 -13.22
CA SER A 69 5.93 -10.65 -12.19
C SER A 69 4.41 -10.84 -12.27
N ILE A 70 3.84 -10.85 -13.48
CA ILE A 70 2.40 -11.14 -13.69
C ILE A 70 2.07 -12.55 -13.18
N SER A 71 2.90 -13.54 -13.48
CA SER A 71 2.68 -14.92 -13.01
C SER A 71 2.72 -15.04 -11.49
N MET A 72 3.59 -14.26 -10.83
CA MET A 72 3.63 -14.18 -9.38
C MET A 72 2.37 -13.54 -8.80
N VAL A 73 1.91 -12.42 -9.37
CA VAL A 73 0.67 -11.75 -8.96
C VAL A 73 -0.54 -12.68 -9.11
N GLN A 74 -0.63 -13.43 -10.21
CA GLN A 74 -1.69 -14.42 -10.43
C GLN A 74 -1.66 -15.58 -9.43
N THR A 75 -0.46 -16.02 -9.03
CA THR A 75 -0.30 -17.04 -7.98
C THR A 75 -0.80 -16.50 -6.64
N ALA A 76 -0.45 -15.26 -6.31
CA ALA A 76 -0.91 -14.57 -5.11
C ALA A 76 -2.44 -14.36 -5.12
N GLU A 77 -3.01 -13.94 -6.24
CA GLU A 77 -4.46 -13.76 -6.39
C GLU A 77 -5.23 -15.07 -6.21
N GLY A 78 -4.69 -16.17 -6.70
CA GLY A 78 -5.28 -17.51 -6.50
C GLY A 78 -5.40 -17.85 -5.01
N ALA A 79 -4.36 -17.60 -4.24
CA ALA A 79 -4.37 -17.81 -2.79
C ALA A 79 -5.33 -16.87 -2.06
N LEU A 80 -5.36 -15.58 -2.44
CA LEU A 80 -6.30 -14.60 -1.86
C LEU A 80 -7.77 -14.96 -2.13
N ASN A 81 -8.06 -15.55 -3.28
CA ASN A 81 -9.41 -16.00 -3.60
C ASN A 81 -9.87 -17.12 -2.65
N GLU A 82 -8.96 -18.04 -2.30
CA GLU A 82 -9.23 -19.10 -1.32
C GLU A 82 -9.41 -18.53 0.09
N VAL A 83 -8.54 -17.60 0.52
CA VAL A 83 -8.67 -16.91 1.82
C VAL A 83 -10.02 -16.16 1.88
N SER A 84 -10.41 -15.44 0.84
CA SER A 84 -11.71 -14.76 0.78
C SER A 84 -12.89 -15.74 0.94
N SER A 85 -12.81 -16.92 0.31
CA SER A 85 -13.84 -17.96 0.45
C SER A 85 -13.92 -18.50 1.88
N ILE A 86 -12.77 -18.69 2.53
CA ILE A 86 -12.68 -19.12 3.93
C ILE A 86 -13.28 -18.08 4.85
N LEU A 87 -12.95 -16.79 4.68
CA LEU A 87 -13.49 -15.70 5.49
C LEU A 87 -15.03 -15.60 5.36
N VAL A 88 -15.57 -15.78 4.15
CA VAL A 88 -17.04 -15.82 3.95
C VAL A 88 -17.68 -17.00 4.71
N ASN A 89 -17.03 -18.16 4.73
CA ASN A 89 -17.51 -19.31 5.51
C ASN A 89 -17.44 -19.04 7.02
N MET A 90 -16.33 -18.43 7.49
CA MET A 90 -16.21 -18.02 8.89
C MET A 90 -17.29 -17.02 9.30
N ARG A 91 -17.61 -16.05 8.43
CA ARG A 91 -18.70 -15.11 8.64
C ARG A 91 -20.06 -15.81 8.80
N GLN A 92 -20.33 -16.84 8.00
CA GLN A 92 -21.56 -17.62 8.13
C GLN A 92 -21.64 -18.36 9.47
N LEU A 93 -20.53 -18.93 9.94
CA LEU A 93 -20.44 -19.58 11.25
C LEU A 93 -20.63 -18.58 12.40
N ALA A 94 -19.99 -17.40 12.31
CA ALA A 94 -20.17 -16.34 13.30
C ALA A 94 -21.61 -15.82 13.34
N LEU A 95 -22.29 -15.66 12.19
CA LEU A 95 -23.72 -15.32 12.12
C LEU A 95 -24.61 -16.43 12.70
N HIS A 96 -24.26 -17.70 12.48
CA HIS A 96 -24.97 -18.82 13.10
C HIS A 96 -24.78 -18.78 14.61
N ALA A 97 -23.55 -18.61 15.10
CA ALA A 97 -23.25 -18.53 16.53
C ALA A 97 -23.91 -17.33 17.23
N ALA A 98 -24.03 -16.18 16.55
CA ALA A 98 -24.71 -14.99 17.09
C ALA A 98 -26.21 -15.21 17.38
N ASN A 99 -26.83 -16.24 16.81
CA ASN A 99 -28.23 -16.57 17.07
C ASN A 99 -28.38 -17.35 18.40
N SER A 100 -28.12 -16.68 19.50
CA SER A 100 -28.13 -17.27 20.86
C SER A 100 -29.46 -17.85 21.30
N GLY A 101 -30.57 -17.44 20.68
CA GLY A 101 -31.93 -17.95 21.00
C GLY A 101 -32.19 -19.34 20.44
N ALA A 102 -31.43 -19.80 19.45
CA ALA A 102 -31.64 -21.08 18.78
C ALA A 102 -30.51 -22.10 19.05
N ASN A 103 -29.31 -21.63 19.39
CA ASN A 103 -28.12 -22.45 19.50
C ASN A 103 -27.83 -22.86 20.95
N ASP A 104 -27.54 -24.13 21.17
CA ASP A 104 -27.04 -24.62 22.45
C ASP A 104 -25.51 -24.50 22.54
N ARG A 105 -24.98 -24.67 23.77
CA ARG A 105 -23.51 -24.57 24.01
C ARG A 105 -22.70 -25.55 23.17
N LYS A 106 -23.24 -26.71 22.80
CA LYS A 106 -22.52 -27.70 22.00
C LYS A 106 -22.44 -27.28 20.54
N MET A 107 -23.47 -26.60 20.05
CA MET A 107 -23.49 -26.04 18.70
C MET A 107 -22.48 -24.89 18.59
N LEU A 108 -22.49 -23.98 19.56
CA LEU A 108 -21.49 -22.89 19.62
C LEU A 108 -20.04 -23.41 19.70
N GLN A 109 -19.81 -24.48 20.48
CA GLN A 109 -18.48 -25.10 20.53
C GLN A 109 -18.12 -25.80 19.22
N ALA A 110 -19.08 -26.32 18.46
CA ALA A 110 -18.83 -26.88 17.14
C ALA A 110 -18.46 -25.78 16.12
N ASP A 111 -19.19 -24.65 16.16
CA ASP A 111 -18.88 -23.49 15.32
C ASP A 111 -17.47 -22.93 15.64
N GLN A 112 -17.10 -22.83 16.94
CA GLN A 112 -15.77 -22.40 17.35
C GLN A 112 -14.67 -23.33 16.82
N ASN A 113 -14.84 -24.64 16.97
CA ASN A 113 -13.85 -25.59 16.47
C ASN A 113 -13.70 -25.51 14.95
N GLU A 114 -14.77 -25.24 14.21
CA GLU A 114 -14.71 -25.04 12.75
C GLU A 114 -14.00 -23.74 12.40
N ILE A 115 -14.27 -22.62 13.10
CA ILE A 115 -13.55 -21.34 12.93
C ILE A 115 -12.07 -21.55 13.19
N GLU A 116 -11.65 -22.24 14.25
CA GLU A 116 -10.25 -22.53 14.52
C GLU A 116 -9.58 -23.34 13.39
N ASN A 117 -10.30 -24.31 12.81
CA ASN A 117 -9.79 -25.08 11.67
C ASN A 117 -9.63 -24.19 10.42
N LEU A 118 -10.56 -23.26 10.19
CA LEU A 118 -10.51 -22.32 9.07
C LEU A 118 -9.37 -21.31 9.25
N LEU A 119 -9.16 -20.79 10.47
CA LEU A 119 -8.01 -19.94 10.82
C LEU A 119 -6.68 -20.67 10.57
N GLY A 120 -6.57 -21.93 11.04
CA GLY A 120 -5.40 -22.77 10.76
C GLY A 120 -5.18 -23.02 9.27
N THR A 121 -6.24 -22.99 8.46
CA THR A 121 -6.13 -23.10 7.00
C THR A 121 -5.65 -21.79 6.37
N ILE A 122 -6.12 -20.63 6.83
CA ILE A 122 -5.61 -19.31 6.42
C ILE A 122 -4.11 -19.22 6.72
N ASP A 123 -3.71 -19.54 7.94
CA ASP A 123 -2.30 -19.54 8.37
C ASP A 123 -1.43 -20.45 7.51
N ARG A 124 -1.94 -21.63 7.16
CA ARG A 124 -1.24 -22.54 6.25
C ARG A 124 -1.11 -21.95 4.85
N ILE A 125 -2.15 -21.31 4.31
CA ILE A 125 -2.10 -20.62 3.02
C ILE A 125 -1.07 -19.50 3.09
N ALA A 126 -1.10 -18.66 4.12
CA ALA A 126 -0.16 -17.57 4.30
C ALA A 126 1.30 -18.03 4.32
N ARG A 127 1.60 -19.14 5.00
CA ARG A 127 2.96 -19.69 5.13
C ARG A 127 3.39 -20.56 3.96
N SER A 128 2.47 -21.18 3.22
CA SER A 128 2.80 -22.13 2.14
C SER A 128 2.72 -21.53 0.73
N THR A 129 2.02 -20.39 0.57
CA THR A 129 1.94 -19.73 -0.75
C THR A 129 3.27 -19.12 -1.09
N GLN A 130 3.94 -19.71 -2.09
CA GLN A 130 5.27 -19.27 -2.51
C GLN A 130 5.37 -19.15 -4.03
N PHE A 131 6.24 -18.27 -4.47
CA PHE A 131 6.66 -18.18 -5.86
C PHE A 131 8.18 -18.42 -5.95
N GLY A 132 8.57 -19.56 -6.50
CA GLY A 132 9.94 -20.07 -6.40
C GLY A 132 10.27 -20.46 -4.94
N THR A 133 11.19 -19.74 -4.31
CA THR A 133 11.58 -19.94 -2.90
C THR A 133 11.08 -18.86 -1.98
N ARG A 134 10.34 -17.87 -2.51
CA ARG A 134 9.87 -16.71 -1.74
C ARG A 134 8.43 -16.96 -1.31
N VAL A 135 8.19 -16.94 0.00
CA VAL A 135 6.83 -16.93 0.56
C VAL A 135 6.22 -15.55 0.29
N LEU A 136 4.92 -15.49 -0.01
CA LEU A 136 4.29 -14.26 -0.46
C LEU A 136 3.59 -13.50 0.67
N PHE A 137 2.97 -14.19 1.63
CA PHE A 137 2.03 -13.63 2.60
C PHE A 137 2.43 -13.82 4.07
N ASP A 138 3.71 -13.98 4.35
CA ASP A 138 4.25 -14.18 5.70
C ASP A 138 4.77 -12.88 6.34
N GLY A 139 4.45 -11.72 5.75
CA GLY A 139 4.91 -10.41 6.20
C GLY A 139 6.35 -10.05 5.79
N SER A 140 7.11 -10.98 5.20
CA SER A 140 8.49 -10.73 4.78
C SER A 140 8.62 -9.79 3.58
N ASN A 141 7.55 -9.56 2.83
CA ASN A 141 7.51 -8.75 1.60
C ASN A 141 6.75 -7.44 1.75
N GLN A 142 6.51 -7.01 2.98
CA GLN A 142 5.89 -5.71 3.27
C GLN A 142 6.91 -4.73 3.86
N ALA A 143 6.58 -3.44 3.79
CA ALA A 143 7.28 -2.45 4.57
C ALA A 143 6.97 -2.69 6.05
N SER A 144 7.96 -3.12 6.82
CA SER A 144 7.81 -3.37 8.25
C SER A 144 8.43 -2.25 9.05
N GLY A 145 7.82 -1.89 10.17
CA GLY A 145 8.31 -0.84 11.05
C GLY A 145 8.25 -1.26 12.51
N VAL A 146 9.15 -0.70 13.28
CA VAL A 146 9.15 -0.80 14.74
C VAL A 146 9.23 0.61 15.30
N THR A 147 8.37 0.88 16.27
CA THR A 147 8.39 2.15 17.01
C THR A 147 9.02 1.97 18.38
N VAL A 148 9.69 3.00 18.83
CA VAL A 148 10.24 3.12 20.18
C VAL A 148 9.70 4.42 20.76
N GLY A 149 8.81 4.32 21.73
CA GLY A 149 8.15 5.47 22.37
C GLY A 149 6.90 4.98 23.12
N ASP A 150 6.49 5.76 24.14
CA ASP A 150 5.34 5.41 24.97
C ASP A 150 4.05 5.73 24.20
N GLY A 151 3.16 4.75 24.06
CA GLY A 151 1.91 4.89 23.30
C GLY A 151 2.06 5.02 21.78
N LEU A 152 3.25 4.80 21.21
CA LEU A 152 3.50 4.89 19.79
C LEU A 152 3.57 3.49 19.16
N SER A 153 2.73 3.23 18.17
CA SER A 153 2.67 1.96 17.45
C SER A 153 2.80 2.18 15.94
N PHE A 154 3.55 1.29 15.28
CA PHE A 154 3.62 1.27 13.82
C PHE A 154 2.46 0.45 13.25
N ILE A 155 1.69 1.01 12.34
CA ILE A 155 0.57 0.33 11.71
C ILE A 155 0.94 -0.19 10.33
N SER A 156 1.36 0.71 9.44
CA SER A 156 1.68 0.32 8.06
C SER A 156 2.61 1.31 7.37
N ALA A 157 3.23 0.87 6.28
CA ALA A 157 3.91 1.76 5.34
C ALA A 157 3.77 1.21 3.91
N THR A 158 3.80 2.11 2.95
CA THR A 158 3.73 1.75 1.53
C THR A 158 5.13 1.60 0.93
N PRO A 159 5.25 1.00 -0.28
CA PRO A 159 6.53 0.93 -1.01
C PRO A 159 7.14 2.30 -1.34
N LYS A 160 6.38 3.39 -1.20
CA LYS A 160 6.87 4.76 -1.42
C LYS A 160 7.60 5.34 -0.22
N THR A 161 7.32 4.80 0.98
CA THR A 161 7.97 5.23 2.21
C THR A 161 9.44 4.85 2.17
N GLN A 162 10.33 5.82 2.34
CA GLN A 162 11.77 5.59 2.33
C GLN A 162 12.27 5.18 3.72
N GLU A 163 13.37 4.45 3.76
CA GLU A 163 14.05 4.17 5.03
C GLU A 163 14.61 5.47 5.63
N ALA A 164 14.65 5.52 6.97
CA ALA A 164 15.18 6.69 7.64
C ALA A 164 16.65 6.94 7.29
N PRO A 165 17.05 8.20 7.03
CA PRO A 165 18.43 8.53 6.72
C PRO A 165 19.37 8.35 7.91
N THR A 166 18.83 8.24 9.12
CA THR A 166 19.56 8.10 10.38
C THR A 166 19.38 6.71 10.99
N LYS A 167 20.39 6.23 11.70
CA LYS A 167 20.32 4.95 12.43
C LYS A 167 19.30 4.98 13.59
N SER A 168 18.91 6.16 14.02
CA SER A 168 17.90 6.34 15.08
C SER A 168 16.47 6.20 14.58
N GLY A 169 16.26 6.06 13.26
CA GLY A 169 14.92 6.08 12.68
C GLY A 169 14.42 7.50 12.43
N TYR A 170 13.13 7.61 12.14
CA TYR A 170 12.43 8.90 12.05
C TYR A 170 12.00 9.34 13.45
N GLU A 171 12.35 10.56 13.82
CA GLU A 171 11.87 11.18 15.06
C GLU A 171 10.37 11.44 14.95
N VAL A 172 9.62 11.09 16.00
CA VAL A 172 8.18 11.34 16.08
C VAL A 172 7.94 12.32 17.22
N ASP A 173 7.35 13.45 16.88
CA ASP A 173 7.03 14.55 17.82
C ASP A 173 5.53 14.83 17.76
N ILE A 174 4.79 14.43 18.79
CA ILE A 174 3.35 14.62 18.88
C ILE A 174 3.06 15.96 19.55
N GLN A 175 2.34 16.82 18.87
CA GLN A 175 1.97 18.14 19.39
C GLN A 175 0.55 18.19 19.93
N GLN A 176 -0.32 17.31 19.50
CA GLN A 176 -1.70 17.21 19.94
C GLN A 176 -2.11 15.74 20.00
N VAL A 177 -2.67 15.36 21.14
CA VAL A 177 -3.25 14.03 21.36
C VAL A 177 -4.67 13.99 20.80
N ALA A 178 -5.07 12.85 20.23
CA ALA A 178 -6.43 12.65 19.78
C ALA A 178 -7.42 12.67 20.96
N THR A 179 -8.56 13.31 20.77
CA THR A 179 -9.64 13.35 21.76
C THR A 179 -10.95 12.87 21.16
N ARG A 180 -11.84 12.37 22.01
CA ARG A 180 -13.18 11.94 21.60
C ARG A 180 -14.16 13.10 21.72
N SER A 181 -15.15 13.16 20.84
CA SER A 181 -16.25 14.10 20.97
C SER A 181 -17.16 13.71 22.15
N PHE A 182 -17.63 14.68 22.91
CA PHE A 182 -18.46 14.42 24.08
C PHE A 182 -19.50 15.53 24.31
N VAL A 183 -20.54 15.21 25.07
CA VAL A 183 -21.48 16.16 25.66
C VAL A 183 -21.63 15.81 27.12
N SER A 184 -21.40 16.76 27.98
CA SER A 184 -21.66 16.63 29.41
C SER A 184 -22.79 17.56 29.84
N GLY A 185 -23.60 17.11 30.81
CA GLY A 185 -24.58 17.96 31.45
C GLY A 185 -23.94 19.02 32.31
N ASN A 186 -24.70 20.05 32.63
CA ASN A 186 -24.28 21.15 33.55
C ASN A 186 -24.65 20.84 35.00
N ARG A 187 -25.59 19.92 35.25
CA ARG A 187 -25.99 19.43 36.57
C ARG A 187 -26.33 17.94 36.57
N GLY A 188 -26.24 17.32 37.73
CA GLY A 188 -26.68 15.96 37.95
C GLY A 188 -28.21 15.82 37.93
N ILE A 189 -28.70 14.63 37.56
CA ILE A 189 -30.11 14.26 37.64
C ILE A 189 -30.50 14.21 39.14
N THR A 190 -31.65 14.82 39.50
CA THR A 190 -32.21 14.82 40.83
C THR A 190 -33.41 13.87 40.95
N ILE A 191 -33.82 13.59 42.20
CA ILE A 191 -35.03 12.77 42.46
C ILE A 191 -36.28 13.44 41.87
N GLU A 192 -36.33 14.78 41.97
CA GLU A 192 -37.45 15.59 41.46
C GLU A 192 -37.58 15.50 39.92
N ASP A 193 -36.48 15.47 39.19
CA ASP A 193 -36.48 15.30 37.74
C ASP A 193 -37.04 13.93 37.35
N LEU A 194 -36.65 12.87 38.07
CA LEU A 194 -37.13 11.52 37.82
C LEU A 194 -38.61 11.32 38.16
N ASP A 195 -39.08 12.01 39.20
CA ASP A 195 -40.51 12.00 39.58
C ASP A 195 -41.38 12.70 38.51
N GLN A 196 -40.89 13.78 37.91
CA GLN A 196 -41.50 14.46 36.77
C GLN A 196 -41.40 13.66 35.47
N GLY A 197 -40.42 12.79 35.36
CA GLY A 197 -40.06 12.03 34.17
C GLY A 197 -39.07 12.73 33.26
N ILE A 198 -38.12 12.00 32.77
CA ILE A 198 -37.06 12.50 31.89
C ILE A 198 -37.15 11.78 30.52
N THR A 199 -37.11 12.60 29.48
CA THR A 199 -36.94 12.06 28.10
C THR A 199 -35.59 12.55 27.59
N MET A 200 -34.76 11.62 27.13
CA MET A 200 -33.46 11.88 26.53
C MET A 200 -33.34 11.17 25.20
N VAL A 201 -32.73 11.84 24.24
CA VAL A 201 -32.55 11.35 22.89
C VAL A 201 -31.10 11.57 22.49
N VAL A 202 -30.44 10.53 22.03
CA VAL A 202 -29.09 10.60 21.41
C VAL A 202 -29.24 10.23 19.94
N ASN A 203 -28.68 11.05 19.07
CA ASN A 203 -28.74 10.85 17.61
C ASN A 203 -27.33 10.87 17.05
N GLU A 204 -26.98 9.82 16.31
CA GLU A 204 -25.71 9.66 15.62
C GLU A 204 -25.96 9.11 14.21
N GLY A 205 -25.55 9.84 13.19
CA GLY A 205 -25.64 9.39 11.80
C GLY A 205 -27.04 8.98 11.33
N GLY A 206 -28.11 9.55 11.96
CA GLY A 206 -29.49 9.22 11.68
C GLY A 206 -30.05 8.02 12.48
N ARG A 207 -29.25 7.37 13.32
CA ARG A 207 -29.69 6.41 14.33
C ARG A 207 -30.04 7.14 15.60
N VAL A 208 -31.11 6.70 16.26
CA VAL A 208 -31.66 7.42 17.41
C VAL A 208 -31.88 6.47 18.57
N ALA A 209 -31.27 6.74 19.71
CA ALA A 209 -31.59 6.11 20.97
C ALA A 209 -32.47 7.06 21.79
N LYS A 210 -33.67 6.64 22.16
CA LYS A 210 -34.60 7.39 23.00
C LYS A 210 -34.83 6.65 24.32
N LEU A 211 -34.59 7.32 25.41
CA LEU A 211 -34.97 6.88 26.76
C LEU A 211 -36.08 7.79 27.30
N ASN A 212 -37.18 7.21 27.70
CA ASN A 212 -38.23 7.89 28.44
C ASN A 212 -38.46 7.15 29.77
N SER A 213 -38.20 7.79 30.89
CA SER A 213 -38.25 7.18 32.21
C SER A 213 -39.65 6.74 32.64
N LYS A 214 -40.73 7.22 31.97
CA LYS A 214 -42.13 6.84 32.22
C LYS A 214 -42.61 5.74 31.27
N GLU A 215 -42.04 5.60 30.10
CA GLU A 215 -42.42 4.60 29.11
C GLU A 215 -41.72 3.25 29.34
N ASP A 216 -40.56 3.22 29.98
CA ASP A 216 -39.82 2.00 30.32
C ASP A 216 -40.31 1.47 31.68
N GLU A 217 -41.17 0.44 31.66
CA GLU A 217 -41.78 -0.14 32.86
C GLU A 217 -40.76 -0.57 33.92
N ASN A 218 -39.66 -1.21 33.48
CA ASN A 218 -38.61 -1.68 34.38
C ASN A 218 -37.85 -0.53 35.03
N LEU A 219 -37.56 0.52 34.27
CA LEU A 219 -36.88 1.72 34.80
C LEU A 219 -37.80 2.46 35.76
N GLN A 220 -39.08 2.64 35.41
CA GLN A 220 -40.09 3.30 36.24
C GLN A 220 -40.30 2.58 37.57
N GLU A 221 -40.37 1.24 37.57
CA GLU A 221 -40.53 0.44 38.79
C GLU A 221 -39.34 0.61 39.71
N ASN A 222 -38.11 0.51 39.20
CA ASN A 222 -36.89 0.68 39.98
C ASN A 222 -36.77 2.11 40.57
N ILE A 223 -37.06 3.15 39.76
CA ILE A 223 -37.06 4.55 40.23
C ILE A 223 -38.09 4.69 41.35
N SER A 224 -39.33 4.20 41.14
CA SER A 224 -40.41 4.33 42.13
C SER A 224 -40.06 3.62 43.44
N GLN A 225 -39.47 2.42 43.39
CA GLN A 225 -39.04 1.69 44.59
C GLN A 225 -37.95 2.46 45.35
N MET A 226 -36.92 2.98 44.66
CA MET A 226 -35.84 3.71 45.29
C MET A 226 -36.30 5.05 45.89
N VAL A 227 -37.12 5.80 45.18
CA VAL A 227 -37.71 7.05 45.66
C VAL A 227 -38.66 6.82 46.87
N ASN A 228 -39.46 5.75 46.86
CA ASN A 228 -40.31 5.39 47.99
C ASN A 228 -39.47 4.96 49.20
N ASN A 229 -38.42 4.19 49.04
CA ASN A 229 -37.54 3.77 50.11
C ASN A 229 -36.86 5.00 50.76
N PHE A 230 -36.42 6.00 49.96
CA PHE A 230 -35.90 7.26 50.46
C PHE A 230 -36.94 8.06 51.23
N ARG A 231 -38.18 8.18 50.71
CA ARG A 231 -39.26 8.90 51.35
C ARG A 231 -39.72 8.26 52.69
N LEU A 232 -39.69 6.92 52.76
CA LEU A 232 -40.09 6.15 53.95
C LEU A 232 -39.02 6.14 55.05
N SER A 233 -37.76 6.18 54.70
CA SER A 233 -36.63 6.02 55.64
C SER A 233 -35.45 6.93 55.28
N PRO A 234 -35.60 8.28 55.35
CA PRO A 234 -34.57 9.22 54.97
C PRO A 234 -33.34 9.18 55.91
N GLU A 235 -33.50 8.60 57.12
CA GLU A 235 -32.38 8.40 58.05
C GLU A 235 -31.45 7.25 57.66
N ILE A 236 -31.95 6.29 56.87
CA ILE A 236 -31.20 5.12 56.42
C ILE A 236 -30.62 5.35 55.03
N PHE A 237 -31.38 6.01 54.16
CA PHE A 237 -31.02 6.29 52.77
C PHE A 237 -30.60 7.75 52.63
N SER A 238 -29.32 7.99 52.43
CA SER A 238 -28.80 9.32 52.12
C SER A 238 -29.36 9.79 50.75
N ARG A 239 -29.78 11.06 50.68
CA ARG A 239 -30.23 11.67 49.41
C ARG A 239 -29.14 11.57 48.34
N SER A 240 -27.89 11.88 48.71
CA SER A 240 -26.72 11.82 47.83
C SER A 240 -26.51 10.42 47.23
N ASP A 241 -26.58 9.37 48.07
CA ASP A 241 -26.34 8.01 47.62
C ASP A 241 -27.49 7.45 46.76
N THR A 242 -28.74 7.85 47.08
CA THR A 242 -29.90 7.51 46.29
C THR A 242 -29.86 8.19 44.91
N GLU A 243 -29.53 9.47 44.84
CA GLU A 243 -29.37 10.20 43.59
C GLU A 243 -28.23 9.62 42.75
N ALA A 244 -27.08 9.27 43.37
CA ALA A 244 -25.96 8.64 42.66
C ALA A 244 -26.37 7.28 42.02
N THR A 245 -27.07 6.44 42.78
CA THR A 245 -27.55 5.13 42.29
C THR A 245 -28.58 5.31 41.17
N LEU A 246 -29.48 6.29 41.29
CA LEU A 246 -30.48 6.58 40.23
C LEU A 246 -29.84 7.11 38.96
N ARG A 247 -28.84 8.00 39.07
CA ARG A 247 -28.06 8.52 37.94
C ARG A 247 -27.39 7.38 37.18
N ASP A 248 -26.75 6.48 37.92
CA ASP A 248 -26.07 5.31 37.32
C ASP A 248 -27.07 4.37 36.62
N LEU A 249 -28.26 4.16 37.21
CA LEU A 249 -29.33 3.38 36.58
C LEU A 249 -29.80 4.00 35.26
N VAL A 250 -30.00 5.33 35.24
CA VAL A 250 -30.42 6.06 34.03
C VAL A 250 -29.33 6.01 32.96
N ALA A 251 -28.08 6.20 33.35
CA ALA A 251 -26.94 6.12 32.43
C ALA A 251 -26.83 4.73 31.77
N ARG A 252 -26.92 3.66 32.58
CA ARG A 252 -26.91 2.28 32.05
C ARG A 252 -28.08 2.01 31.12
N LYS A 253 -29.28 2.48 31.43
CA LYS A 253 -30.43 2.29 30.54
C LYS A 253 -30.32 3.06 29.24
N LEU A 254 -29.77 4.29 29.27
CA LEU A 254 -29.49 5.03 28.05
C LEU A 254 -28.37 4.37 27.23
N GLN A 255 -27.35 3.83 27.89
CA GLN A 255 -26.28 3.04 27.24
C GLN A 255 -26.84 1.78 26.56
N GLU A 256 -27.71 1.00 27.24
CA GLU A 256 -28.39 -0.16 26.68
C GLU A 256 -29.19 0.21 25.42
N LYS A 257 -29.98 1.30 25.50
CA LYS A 257 -30.74 1.82 24.33
C LYS A 257 -29.85 2.30 23.20
N ALA A 258 -28.70 2.90 23.50
CA ALA A 258 -27.73 3.31 22.50
C ALA A 258 -27.10 2.10 21.79
N GLN A 259 -26.72 1.07 22.53
CA GLN A 259 -26.20 -0.18 21.99
C GLN A 259 -27.24 -0.94 21.13
N ASP A 260 -28.48 -1.08 21.63
CA ASP A 260 -29.58 -1.74 20.89
C ASP A 260 -29.85 -1.09 19.53
N ASN A 261 -29.65 0.24 19.44
CA ASN A 261 -29.82 1.00 18.19
C ASN A 261 -28.53 1.15 17.39
N GLY A 262 -27.42 0.52 17.84
CA GLY A 262 -26.14 0.51 17.15
C GLY A 262 -25.46 1.88 17.11
N LEU A 263 -25.66 2.73 18.12
CA LEU A 263 -24.93 3.98 18.28
C LEU A 263 -23.53 3.71 18.86
N LYS A 264 -22.54 4.37 18.33
CA LYS A 264 -21.14 4.25 18.78
C LYS A 264 -20.79 5.28 19.85
N VAL A 265 -21.62 5.32 20.92
CA VAL A 265 -21.44 6.24 22.06
C VAL A 265 -21.36 5.48 23.37
N ASP A 266 -20.62 6.03 24.32
CA ASP A 266 -20.57 5.61 25.71
C ASP A 266 -21.32 6.61 26.57
N VAL A 267 -22.21 6.11 27.44
CA VAL A 267 -23.00 6.91 28.36
C VAL A 267 -22.61 6.55 29.80
N PHE A 268 -22.13 7.50 30.55
CA PHE A 268 -21.67 7.27 31.93
C PHE A 268 -21.90 8.52 32.78
N ILE A 269 -21.81 8.35 34.09
CA ILE A 269 -21.81 9.45 35.06
C ILE A 269 -20.36 9.81 35.32
N ASP A 270 -20.02 11.10 35.16
CA ASP A 270 -18.68 11.58 35.46
C ASP A 270 -18.45 11.73 36.98
N GLU A 271 -17.22 12.05 37.36
CA GLU A 271 -16.81 12.19 38.76
C GLU A 271 -17.52 13.35 39.49
N MET A 272 -18.10 14.30 38.76
CA MET A 272 -18.91 15.39 39.29
C MET A 272 -20.39 14.99 39.41
N GLY A 273 -20.78 13.77 39.05
CA GLY A 273 -22.14 13.25 39.06
C GLY A 273 -23.01 13.75 37.91
N MET A 274 -22.39 14.23 36.83
CA MET A 274 -23.08 14.69 35.61
C MET A 274 -23.18 13.55 34.59
N LEU A 275 -24.30 13.50 33.86
CA LEU A 275 -24.47 12.58 32.79
C LEU A 275 -23.62 13.03 31.60
N THR A 276 -22.74 12.16 31.14
CA THR A 276 -21.86 12.41 30.01
C THR A 276 -22.09 11.36 28.93
N VAL A 277 -22.23 11.81 27.69
CA VAL A 277 -22.26 11.00 26.48
C VAL A 277 -20.99 11.31 25.72
N ARG A 278 -20.23 10.27 25.35
CA ARG A 278 -18.95 10.39 24.65
C ARG A 278 -18.94 9.43 23.46
N HIS A 279 -18.43 9.87 22.33
CA HIS A 279 -18.29 8.99 21.18
C HIS A 279 -17.17 7.94 21.43
N LYS A 280 -17.34 6.71 20.93
CA LYS A 280 -16.32 5.66 21.08
C LYS A 280 -15.06 5.96 20.25
N HIS A 281 -15.21 6.46 19.02
CA HIS A 281 -14.08 6.77 18.14
C HIS A 281 -13.44 8.13 18.46
N PHE A 282 -12.14 8.19 18.30
CA PHE A 282 -11.35 9.42 18.42
C PHE A 282 -11.42 10.26 17.14
N GLY A 283 -11.14 11.56 17.27
CA GLY A 283 -10.92 12.43 16.14
C GLY A 283 -12.04 13.44 15.89
N SER A 284 -11.83 14.25 14.88
CA SER A 284 -12.71 15.38 14.53
C SER A 284 -13.95 14.98 13.73
N LYS A 285 -13.93 13.80 13.10
CA LYS A 285 -15.03 13.32 12.23
C LYS A 285 -16.25 12.78 13.00
N PRO A 286 -16.06 12.01 14.10
CA PRO A 286 -17.18 11.46 14.84
C PRO A 286 -17.95 12.53 15.58
N THR A 287 -19.24 12.73 15.24
CA THR A 287 -20.11 13.71 15.88
C THR A 287 -21.49 13.11 16.13
N PHE A 288 -22.12 13.56 17.22
CA PHE A 288 -23.49 13.17 17.57
C PHE A 288 -24.22 14.38 18.17
N SER A 289 -25.52 14.25 18.36
CA SER A 289 -26.32 15.26 19.03
C SER A 289 -27.19 14.64 20.10
N VAL A 290 -27.44 15.39 21.15
CA VAL A 290 -28.29 15.00 22.26
C VAL A 290 -29.43 16.00 22.43
N VAL A 291 -30.58 15.51 22.86
CA VAL A 291 -31.74 16.34 23.24
C VAL A 291 -32.24 15.83 24.58
N SER A 292 -32.46 16.73 25.51
CA SER A 292 -33.11 16.45 26.79
C SER A 292 -34.36 17.30 26.96
N GLU A 293 -35.44 16.69 27.45
CA GLU A 293 -36.68 17.42 27.79
C GLU A 293 -36.49 18.33 29.01
N THR A 294 -35.51 17.99 29.85
CA THR A 294 -35.13 18.77 31.02
C THR A 294 -33.82 19.51 30.74
N ALA A 295 -33.78 20.82 30.98
CA ALA A 295 -32.60 21.64 30.80
C ALA A 295 -31.46 21.22 31.75
N ASP A 296 -30.22 21.45 31.33
CA ASP A 296 -28.96 21.23 32.06
C ASP A 296 -28.58 19.75 32.33
N ILE A 297 -29.42 18.76 31.96
CA ILE A 297 -29.07 17.32 32.14
C ILE A 297 -28.14 16.82 31.04
N LEU A 298 -28.46 17.10 29.78
CA LEU A 298 -27.62 16.79 28.61
C LEU A 298 -27.54 17.95 27.61
N GLY A 299 -28.40 18.94 27.73
CA GLY A 299 -28.43 20.15 26.89
C GLY A 299 -28.59 21.36 27.74
N ASP A 300 -28.14 22.52 27.29
CA ASP A 300 -28.25 23.78 28.00
C ASP A 300 -29.71 24.26 28.11
N GLU A 301 -30.53 23.92 27.11
CA GLU A 301 -31.94 24.26 27.03
C GLU A 301 -32.80 23.02 26.77
N ALA A 302 -34.02 23.02 27.33
CA ALA A 302 -34.97 21.92 27.17
C ALA A 302 -35.44 21.80 25.74
N ASN A 303 -35.48 20.56 25.19
CA ASN A 303 -35.95 20.21 23.86
C ASN A 303 -35.13 20.84 22.70
N ILE A 304 -33.92 21.36 22.99
CA ILE A 304 -32.99 21.85 21.96
C ILE A 304 -31.85 20.87 21.80
N ALA A 305 -31.51 20.57 20.54
CA ALA A 305 -30.39 19.69 20.23
C ALA A 305 -29.05 20.36 20.54
N LYS A 306 -28.26 19.74 21.42
CA LYS A 306 -26.86 20.09 21.66
C LYS A 306 -26.00 19.13 20.86
N TYR A 307 -25.15 19.68 20.02
CA TYR A 307 -24.17 18.89 19.27
C TYR A 307 -22.94 18.62 20.15
N SER A 308 -22.33 17.47 19.95
CA SER A 308 -21.10 17.11 20.67
C SER A 308 -20.01 18.14 20.37
N ASP A 309 -19.25 18.49 21.39
CA ASP A 309 -17.98 19.19 21.19
C ASP A 309 -17.08 18.28 20.37
N GLY A 310 -16.57 18.81 19.24
CA GLY A 310 -15.78 17.99 18.29
C GLY A 310 -14.54 17.41 18.96
N GLY A 311 -14.29 16.13 18.74
CA GLY A 311 -13.01 15.52 19.05
C GLY A 311 -11.88 16.15 18.23
N ARG A 312 -10.66 15.88 18.60
CA ARG A 312 -9.47 16.36 17.89
C ARG A 312 -8.70 15.17 17.35
N ASP A 313 -8.14 15.35 16.16
CA ASP A 313 -7.22 14.38 15.58
C ASP A 313 -5.83 14.55 16.20
N VAL A 314 -5.03 13.48 16.20
CA VAL A 314 -3.61 13.56 16.55
C VAL A 314 -2.91 14.53 15.59
N ALA A 315 -2.01 15.37 16.11
CA ALA A 315 -1.19 16.23 15.26
C ALA A 315 0.26 16.19 15.73
N GLY A 316 1.19 16.13 14.78
CA GLY A 316 2.61 16.04 15.10
C GLY A 316 3.47 16.02 13.85
N PHE A 317 4.75 15.75 14.07
CA PHE A 317 5.77 15.64 13.03
C PHE A 317 6.36 14.22 13.02
N ILE A 318 6.67 13.74 11.84
CA ILE A 318 7.43 12.52 11.64
C ILE A 318 8.68 12.89 10.84
N GLY A 319 9.88 12.67 11.39
CA GLY A 319 11.14 13.01 10.72
C GLY A 319 11.28 14.49 10.37
N GLY A 320 10.59 15.38 11.10
CA GLY A 320 10.56 16.82 10.84
C GLY A 320 9.53 17.27 9.81
N GLU A 321 8.78 16.35 9.19
CA GLU A 321 7.68 16.64 8.26
C GLU A 321 6.34 16.59 8.99
N VAL A 322 5.39 17.45 8.58
CA VAL A 322 4.07 17.52 9.21
C VAL A 322 3.27 16.26 8.89
N GLY A 323 2.83 15.54 9.93
CA GLY A 323 1.91 14.42 9.80
C GLY A 323 0.45 14.89 9.66
N ILE A 324 -0.36 14.12 8.94
CA ILE A 324 -1.80 14.34 8.79
C ILE A 324 -2.52 13.42 9.75
N GLY A 325 -3.20 13.99 10.76
CA GLY A 325 -3.95 13.22 11.75
C GLY A 325 -5.32 12.75 11.22
N ASP A 326 -5.71 11.55 11.59
CA ASP A 326 -7.07 11.02 11.47
C ASP A 326 -7.38 10.17 12.72
N GLY A 327 -8.13 10.72 13.66
CA GLY A 327 -8.27 10.11 14.98
C GLY A 327 -6.92 9.98 15.69
N GLN A 328 -6.57 8.78 16.10
CA GLN A 328 -5.28 8.42 16.71
C GLN A 328 -4.18 8.11 15.69
N TYR A 329 -4.50 8.10 14.39
CA TYR A 329 -3.56 7.75 13.33
C TYR A 329 -2.89 8.98 12.74
N LEU A 330 -1.56 8.95 12.70
CA LEU A 330 -0.72 9.99 12.10
C LEU A 330 -0.14 9.47 10.77
N HIS A 331 -0.56 10.08 9.68
CA HIS A 331 -0.18 9.71 8.33
C HIS A 331 0.98 10.57 7.83
N GLY A 332 1.97 9.97 7.21
CA GLY A 332 3.02 10.68 6.48
C GLY A 332 2.45 11.46 5.29
N ALA A 333 2.86 12.72 5.13
CA ALA A 333 2.34 13.60 4.10
C ALA A 333 2.71 13.12 2.67
N LYS A 334 1.81 13.36 1.72
CA LYS A 334 2.04 13.02 0.30
C LYS A 334 3.19 13.86 -0.27
N GLY A 335 4.06 13.22 -1.07
CA GLY A 335 5.22 13.87 -1.69
C GLY A 335 6.43 14.00 -0.77
N THR A 336 6.37 13.50 0.46
CA THR A 336 7.52 13.40 1.38
C THR A 336 8.11 11.99 1.36
N PRO A 337 9.32 11.79 1.90
CA PRO A 337 9.89 10.45 2.09
C PRO A 337 9.05 9.52 2.97
N LEU A 338 8.07 10.07 3.69
CA LEU A 338 7.17 9.39 4.60
C LEU A 338 5.82 9.03 3.98
N GLU A 339 5.63 9.31 2.68
CA GLU A 339 4.34 9.05 2.00
C GLU A 339 3.90 7.59 2.19
N GLY A 340 2.76 7.43 2.84
CA GLY A 340 2.15 6.12 3.11
C GLY A 340 2.56 5.45 4.42
N MET A 341 3.38 6.10 5.28
CA MET A 341 3.60 5.66 6.65
C MET A 341 2.40 6.02 7.51
N VAL A 342 1.96 5.09 8.34
CA VAL A 342 0.89 5.28 9.33
C VAL A 342 1.39 4.84 10.69
N LEU A 343 1.34 5.76 11.63
CA LEU A 343 1.65 5.53 13.04
C LEU A 343 0.38 5.75 13.86
N GLN A 344 0.18 4.97 14.91
CA GLN A 344 -0.89 5.18 15.88
C GLN A 344 -0.29 5.71 17.18
N TYR A 345 -0.99 6.66 17.80
CA TYR A 345 -0.63 7.19 19.10
C TYR A 345 -1.78 6.99 20.09
N ASP A 346 -1.59 6.06 21.04
CA ASP A 346 -2.65 5.56 21.94
C ASP A 346 -2.77 6.33 23.25
N ASN A 347 -1.82 7.21 23.56
CA ASN A 347 -1.90 7.98 24.80
C ASN A 347 -3.13 8.87 24.84
N VAL A 348 -3.91 8.75 25.91
CA VAL A 348 -5.16 9.47 26.13
C VAL A 348 -4.93 10.54 27.20
N LEU A 349 -5.56 11.70 27.03
CA LEU A 349 -5.57 12.72 28.06
C LEU A 349 -6.40 12.22 29.26
N GLU A 350 -5.73 11.83 30.33
CA GLU A 350 -6.40 11.43 31.58
C GLU A 350 -6.71 12.64 32.44
N LYS A 351 -7.83 12.60 33.16
CA LYS A 351 -8.10 13.55 34.26
C LYS A 351 -7.29 13.10 35.47
N ARG A 352 -6.45 14.00 36.00
CA ARG A 352 -5.63 13.73 37.18
C ARG A 352 -6.11 14.58 38.33
N LEU A 353 -6.32 13.96 39.50
CA LEU A 353 -6.52 14.68 40.76
C LEU A 353 -5.22 15.37 41.15
N VAL A 354 -5.23 16.68 41.20
CA VAL A 354 -4.08 17.47 41.64
C VAL A 354 -4.40 18.11 43.00
N ASP A 355 -3.52 17.86 43.93
CA ASP A 355 -3.61 18.46 45.24
C ASP A 355 -3.26 19.97 45.18
N ILE A 356 -4.23 20.82 45.41
CA ILE A 356 -3.99 22.26 45.57
C ILE A 356 -3.46 22.49 46.98
N LYS A 357 -2.21 22.96 47.08
CA LYS A 357 -1.51 23.23 48.32
C LYS A 357 -1.53 24.72 48.63
N ASP A 358 -1.70 25.07 49.92
CA ASP A 358 -1.54 26.43 50.41
C ASP A 358 -0.07 26.89 50.39
N ALA A 359 0.17 28.18 50.71
CA ALA A 359 1.52 28.74 50.79
C ALA A 359 2.42 28.06 51.85
N GLN A 360 1.85 27.22 52.72
CA GLN A 360 2.50 26.45 53.75
C GLN A 360 2.72 24.98 53.35
N GLY A 361 2.22 24.54 52.16
CA GLY A 361 2.41 23.20 51.63
C GLY A 361 1.34 22.18 52.05
N ASN A 362 0.28 22.59 52.74
CA ASN A 362 -0.82 21.69 53.13
C ASN A 362 -1.84 21.58 51.98
N VAL A 363 -2.39 20.39 51.76
CA VAL A 363 -3.44 20.16 50.78
C VAL A 363 -4.74 20.80 51.25
N VAL A 364 -5.20 21.82 50.55
CA VAL A 364 -6.42 22.57 50.88
C VAL A 364 -7.64 22.05 50.12
N SER A 365 -7.43 21.60 48.91
CA SER A 365 -8.45 20.97 48.07
C SER A 365 -7.81 20.05 47.02
N GLN A 366 -8.58 19.11 46.50
CA GLN A 366 -8.21 18.33 45.34
C GLN A 366 -9.06 18.79 44.15
N GLU A 367 -8.43 19.16 43.09
CA GLU A 367 -9.10 19.57 41.85
C GLU A 367 -8.76 18.59 40.74
N LEU A 368 -9.78 18.20 39.99
CA LEU A 368 -9.63 17.32 38.84
C LEU A 368 -9.19 18.17 37.65
N ILE A 369 -7.90 18.16 37.39
CA ILE A 369 -7.34 18.89 36.27
C ILE A 369 -7.14 17.89 35.12
N GLN A 370 -7.69 18.21 33.95
CA GLN A 370 -7.38 17.48 32.72
C GLN A 370 -5.91 17.75 32.40
N GLN A 371 -5.13 16.68 32.18
CA GLN A 371 -3.76 16.82 31.68
C GLN A 371 -3.78 17.72 30.44
N SER A 372 -2.93 18.75 30.44
CA SER A 372 -2.77 19.56 29.23
C SER A 372 -1.98 18.75 28.17
N ASN A 373 -2.21 19.02 26.90
CA ASN A 373 -1.35 18.49 25.83
C ASN A 373 0.14 18.74 26.15
N ASP A 374 0.46 19.89 26.73
CA ASP A 374 1.82 20.30 27.08
C ASP A 374 2.49 19.39 28.13
N GLU A 375 1.72 18.75 29.03
CA GLU A 375 2.26 17.81 30.02
C GLU A 375 2.55 16.42 29.42
N LEU A 376 1.72 15.96 28.46
CA LEU A 376 1.94 14.71 27.74
C LEU A 376 2.96 14.88 26.62
N VAL A 377 2.95 16.03 25.95
CA VAL A 377 3.72 16.34 24.73
C VAL A 377 4.95 17.22 25.00
N GLY A 378 5.25 17.50 26.26
CA GLY A 378 6.36 18.40 26.64
C GLY A 378 7.77 17.85 26.42
N LYS A 379 7.92 16.68 25.80
CA LYS A 379 9.20 16.13 25.38
C LYS A 379 9.46 16.50 23.92
N LYS A 380 10.69 16.91 23.65
CA LYS A 380 11.12 17.32 22.30
C LYS A 380 11.05 16.19 21.25
N VAL A 381 10.94 14.94 21.67
CA VAL A 381 10.77 13.74 20.85
C VAL A 381 9.99 12.71 21.66
N ASP A 382 8.79 12.31 21.21
CA ASP A 382 7.96 11.32 21.88
C ASP A 382 8.42 9.88 21.54
N GLY A 383 9.08 9.70 20.41
CA GLY A 383 9.59 8.40 20.01
C GLY A 383 10.30 8.40 18.67
N TYR A 384 10.65 7.21 18.23
CA TYR A 384 11.31 6.96 16.96
C TYR A 384 10.58 5.86 16.20
N ALA A 385 10.42 6.03 14.89
CA ALA A 385 9.91 5.01 13.99
C ALA A 385 11.04 4.51 13.08
N HIS A 386 11.35 3.23 13.20
CA HIS A 386 12.29 2.54 12.32
C HIS A 386 11.52 1.80 11.25
N LEU A 387 11.87 2.02 9.99
CA LEU A 387 11.27 1.36 8.85
C LEU A 387 12.31 0.50 8.14
N ALA A 388 11.97 -0.74 7.85
CA ALA A 388 12.66 -1.62 6.92
C ALA A 388 11.79 -1.83 5.68
N GLN A 389 12.28 -1.39 4.52
CA GLN A 389 11.56 -1.49 3.27
C GLN A 389 11.86 -2.84 2.60
N ASN A 390 10.98 -3.82 2.80
CA ASN A 390 11.10 -5.17 2.23
C ASN A 390 10.16 -5.40 1.04
N SER A 391 9.55 -4.35 0.50
CA SER A 391 8.66 -4.46 -0.66
C SER A 391 9.36 -5.09 -1.85
N LEU A 392 8.61 -5.81 -2.65
CA LEU A 392 9.10 -6.47 -3.85
C LEU A 392 9.41 -5.46 -4.94
N GLU A 393 10.64 -5.38 -5.39
CA GLU A 393 11.04 -4.55 -6.51
C GLU A 393 11.12 -5.36 -7.81
N TYR A 394 10.45 -4.90 -8.84
CA TYR A 394 10.44 -5.49 -10.17
C TYR A 394 11.14 -4.58 -11.16
N GLN A 395 12.20 -5.06 -11.80
CA GLN A 395 12.87 -4.35 -12.90
C GLN A 395 11.99 -4.49 -14.17
N VAL A 396 11.25 -3.44 -14.48
CA VAL A 396 10.28 -3.38 -15.59
C VAL A 396 10.76 -2.59 -16.79
N GLY A 397 12.02 -2.16 -16.81
CA GLY A 397 12.63 -1.42 -17.92
C GLY A 397 14.05 -1.86 -18.21
N ALA A 398 14.59 -1.42 -19.35
CA ALA A 398 15.94 -1.76 -19.83
C ALA A 398 17.06 -1.00 -19.10
N ASN A 399 16.74 0.10 -18.40
CA ASN A 399 17.73 0.99 -17.82
C ASN A 399 17.75 0.93 -16.29
N TYR A 400 18.80 1.44 -15.69
CA TYR A 400 18.97 1.55 -14.25
C TYR A 400 17.82 2.33 -13.59
N ARG A 401 17.31 1.82 -12.45
CA ARG A 401 16.19 2.38 -11.67
C ARG A 401 14.83 2.45 -12.39
N GLN A 402 14.64 1.65 -13.43
CA GLN A 402 13.30 1.46 -14.00
C GLN A 402 12.58 0.29 -13.30
N THR A 403 12.39 0.44 -11.99
CA THR A 403 11.73 -0.53 -11.12
C THR A 403 10.34 -0.06 -10.72
N VAL A 404 9.47 -1.00 -10.41
CA VAL A 404 8.19 -0.78 -9.73
C VAL A 404 8.18 -1.63 -8.49
N ALA A 405 7.81 -1.04 -7.37
CA ALA A 405 7.71 -1.75 -6.10
C ALA A 405 6.25 -2.08 -5.77
N PHE A 406 6.04 -3.23 -5.14
CA PHE A 406 4.75 -3.67 -4.61
C PHE A 406 4.96 -4.40 -3.29
N SER A 407 4.13 -4.11 -2.28
CA SER A 407 4.13 -4.84 -1.01
C SER A 407 2.98 -5.84 -0.97
N LEU A 408 3.22 -6.95 -0.31
CA LEU A 408 2.23 -7.97 -0.01
C LEU A 408 2.05 -8.00 1.51
N ASP A 409 0.81 -7.84 1.95
CA ASP A 409 0.49 -7.80 3.37
C ASP A 409 0.57 -9.20 3.99
N ASP A 410 0.74 -9.24 5.30
CA ASP A 410 0.75 -10.46 6.09
C ASP A 410 -0.69 -10.96 6.27
N LEU A 411 -0.96 -12.17 5.81
CA LEU A 411 -2.28 -12.80 5.91
C LEU A 411 -2.39 -13.81 7.06
N ARG A 412 -1.43 -13.84 7.98
CA ARG A 412 -1.56 -14.67 9.17
C ARG A 412 -2.68 -14.14 10.05
N SER A 413 -3.46 -15.05 10.62
CA SER A 413 -4.62 -14.71 11.46
C SER A 413 -4.28 -13.76 12.61
N GLU A 414 -3.05 -13.82 13.14
CA GLU A 414 -2.53 -12.95 14.19
C GLU A 414 -2.32 -11.48 13.76
N ASN A 415 -2.26 -11.20 12.45
CA ASN A 415 -2.00 -9.88 11.88
C ASN A 415 -3.17 -9.35 11.03
N MET A 416 -4.25 -10.12 10.92
CA MET A 416 -5.46 -9.69 10.21
C MET A 416 -6.49 -9.11 11.18
N ALA A 417 -7.25 -8.11 10.71
CA ALA A 417 -8.29 -7.40 11.47
C ALA A 417 -7.75 -6.81 12.79
N THR A 418 -6.52 -6.32 12.78
CA THR A 418 -5.91 -5.67 13.96
C THR A 418 -6.43 -4.24 14.08
N GLY A 419 -6.77 -3.84 15.32
CA GLY A 419 -7.26 -2.48 15.59
C GLY A 419 -8.76 -2.26 15.42
N VAL A 420 -9.53 -3.32 15.17
CA VAL A 420 -11.00 -3.27 15.15
C VAL A 420 -11.52 -3.13 16.59
N GLU A 421 -12.28 -2.07 16.86
CA GLU A 421 -12.92 -1.89 18.17
C GLU A 421 -13.98 -2.99 18.38
N ASN A 422 -13.87 -3.71 19.51
CA ASN A 422 -14.78 -4.77 19.91
C ASN A 422 -14.94 -4.79 21.44
N GLU A 423 -16.02 -5.39 21.94
CA GLU A 423 -16.30 -5.49 23.38
C GLU A 423 -15.60 -6.68 24.05
N SER A 424 -15.13 -7.64 23.24
CA SER A 424 -14.52 -8.90 23.69
C SER A 424 -13.00 -8.84 23.82
N ASP A 425 -12.37 -7.67 23.65
CA ASP A 425 -10.91 -7.44 23.67
C ASP A 425 -10.11 -8.31 22.66
N TYR A 426 -10.72 -8.69 21.52
CA TYR A 426 -10.00 -9.38 20.46
C TYR A 426 -9.03 -8.43 19.77
N ARG A 427 -7.80 -8.87 19.59
CA ARG A 427 -6.73 -8.08 18.96
C ARG A 427 -6.55 -8.39 17.48
N SER A 428 -6.93 -9.60 17.07
CA SER A 428 -6.77 -10.12 15.71
C SER A 428 -7.77 -11.25 15.46
N LEU A 429 -7.83 -11.73 14.23
CA LEU A 429 -8.66 -12.91 13.90
C LEU A 429 -8.28 -14.16 14.70
N ALA A 430 -7.04 -14.25 15.17
CA ALA A 430 -6.59 -15.41 15.95
C ALA A 430 -7.27 -15.53 17.31
N ASP A 431 -7.80 -14.42 17.86
CA ASP A 431 -8.39 -14.37 19.20
C ASP A 431 -9.90 -14.64 19.20
N LEU A 432 -10.52 -14.92 18.05
CA LEU A 432 -11.96 -15.06 17.91
C LEU A 432 -12.53 -16.19 18.75
N ASP A 433 -13.53 -15.88 19.59
CA ASP A 433 -14.33 -16.83 20.36
C ASP A 433 -15.84 -16.55 20.15
N VAL A 434 -16.50 -17.42 19.40
CA VAL A 434 -17.94 -17.33 19.11
C VAL A 434 -18.82 -18.12 20.08
N THR A 435 -18.26 -18.60 21.20
CA THR A 435 -19.03 -19.36 22.20
C THR A 435 -19.95 -18.47 23.04
N THR A 436 -19.78 -17.14 22.95
CA THR A 436 -20.66 -16.14 23.58
C THR A 436 -21.37 -15.30 22.52
N SER A 437 -22.55 -14.75 22.85
CA SER A 437 -23.30 -13.90 21.91
C SER A 437 -22.57 -12.61 21.58
N VAL A 438 -21.89 -12.00 22.53
CA VAL A 438 -21.10 -10.77 22.33
C VAL A 438 -19.88 -11.10 21.47
N GLY A 439 -19.14 -12.16 21.83
CA GLY A 439 -17.98 -12.58 21.06
C GLY A 439 -18.33 -12.96 19.61
N ALA A 440 -19.49 -13.57 19.37
CA ALA A 440 -19.94 -13.89 18.02
C ALA A 440 -20.28 -12.63 17.20
N GLN A 441 -20.83 -11.59 17.82
CA GLN A 441 -21.11 -10.30 17.15
C GLN A 441 -19.81 -9.56 16.84
N ASP A 442 -18.86 -9.53 17.77
CA ASP A 442 -17.55 -8.95 17.57
C ASP A 442 -16.76 -9.71 16.49
N ALA A 443 -16.87 -11.05 16.48
CA ALA A 443 -16.27 -11.88 15.44
C ALA A 443 -16.79 -11.52 14.04
N ILE A 444 -18.09 -11.21 13.88
CA ILE A 444 -18.64 -10.76 12.60
C ILE A 444 -17.95 -9.47 12.15
N ASN A 445 -17.81 -8.48 13.03
CA ASN A 445 -17.17 -7.21 12.70
C ASN A 445 -15.71 -7.40 12.29
N MET A 446 -14.96 -8.22 13.02
CA MET A 446 -13.57 -8.51 12.71
C MET A 446 -13.40 -9.29 11.41
N ILE A 447 -14.28 -10.26 11.14
CA ILE A 447 -14.25 -11.01 9.87
C ILE A 447 -14.64 -10.10 8.69
N ASP A 448 -15.59 -9.18 8.88
CA ASP A 448 -15.96 -8.21 7.85
C ASP A 448 -14.79 -7.27 7.51
N ASP A 449 -14.04 -6.80 8.51
CA ASP A 449 -12.81 -6.03 8.30
C ASP A 449 -11.74 -6.85 7.57
N ALA A 450 -11.54 -8.11 7.95
CA ALA A 450 -10.60 -8.99 7.25
C ALA A 450 -11.00 -9.23 5.78
N ILE A 451 -12.30 -9.34 5.49
CA ILE A 451 -12.80 -9.44 4.11
C ILE A 451 -12.49 -8.15 3.34
N GLU A 452 -12.63 -6.98 3.99
CA GLU A 452 -12.29 -5.69 3.39
C GLU A 452 -10.80 -5.59 3.10
N GLN A 453 -9.93 -5.95 4.04
CA GLN A 453 -8.47 -5.98 3.88
C GLN A 453 -8.05 -6.89 2.70
N VAL A 454 -8.58 -8.11 2.62
CA VAL A 454 -8.30 -9.03 1.52
C VAL A 454 -8.82 -8.48 0.19
N SER A 455 -9.99 -7.86 0.18
CA SER A 455 -10.59 -7.26 -1.02
C SER A 455 -9.79 -6.06 -1.52
N GLU A 456 -9.30 -5.22 -0.61
CA GLU A 456 -8.43 -4.08 -0.94
C GLU A 456 -7.09 -4.57 -1.50
N LEU A 457 -6.46 -5.56 -0.88
CA LEU A 457 -5.22 -6.14 -1.37
C LEU A 457 -5.40 -6.71 -2.78
N ARG A 458 -6.49 -7.44 -3.05
CA ARG A 458 -6.83 -7.94 -4.39
C ARG A 458 -7.06 -6.81 -5.40
N ALA A 459 -7.75 -5.74 -5.02
CA ALA A 459 -7.96 -4.57 -5.87
C ALA A 459 -6.63 -3.88 -6.21
N ASN A 460 -5.76 -3.70 -5.22
CA ASN A 460 -4.43 -3.14 -5.38
C ASN A 460 -3.55 -4.00 -6.29
N MET A 461 -3.57 -5.34 -6.13
CA MET A 461 -2.87 -6.29 -6.99
C MET A 461 -3.38 -6.25 -8.42
N GLY A 462 -4.70 -6.26 -8.63
CA GLY A 462 -5.31 -6.15 -9.95
C GLY A 462 -4.97 -4.83 -10.65
N SER A 463 -4.97 -3.72 -9.91
CA SER A 463 -4.54 -2.41 -10.41
C SER A 463 -3.06 -2.41 -10.77
N PHE A 464 -2.20 -2.97 -9.94
CA PHE A 464 -0.77 -3.11 -10.19
C PHE A 464 -0.50 -3.96 -11.43
N GLN A 465 -1.13 -5.14 -11.55
CA GLN A 465 -1.03 -5.98 -12.73
C GLN A 465 -1.41 -5.24 -14.00
N LYS A 466 -2.60 -4.64 -14.03
CA LYS A 466 -3.15 -4.02 -15.24
C LYS A 466 -2.41 -2.76 -15.65
N ASN A 467 -2.14 -1.86 -14.69
CA ASN A 467 -1.62 -0.54 -14.97
C ASN A 467 -0.08 -0.48 -14.99
N ALA A 468 0.57 -1.16 -14.03
CA ALA A 468 2.03 -1.12 -13.93
C ALA A 468 2.70 -2.20 -14.80
N LEU A 469 2.22 -3.45 -14.79
CA LEU A 469 2.88 -4.54 -15.48
C LEU A 469 2.41 -4.72 -16.93
N GLU A 470 1.11 -4.93 -17.17
CA GLU A 470 0.59 -5.21 -18.53
C GLU A 470 0.69 -4.01 -19.46
N SER A 471 0.41 -2.80 -18.94
CA SER A 471 0.55 -1.56 -19.72
C SER A 471 2.01 -1.35 -20.14
N ASN A 472 2.93 -1.53 -19.19
CA ASN A 472 4.36 -1.43 -19.46
C ASN A 472 4.83 -2.52 -20.43
N LEU A 473 4.37 -3.76 -20.25
CA LEU A 473 4.67 -4.89 -21.14
C LEU A 473 4.34 -4.56 -22.61
N ARG A 474 3.16 -4.00 -22.85
CA ARG A 474 2.76 -3.57 -24.21
C ARG A 474 3.71 -2.50 -24.74
N ASN A 475 4.07 -1.50 -23.94
CA ASN A 475 5.00 -0.45 -24.32
C ASN A 475 6.40 -1.01 -24.63
N LEU A 476 6.91 -1.91 -23.80
CA LEU A 476 8.21 -2.55 -23.98
C LEU A 476 8.28 -3.36 -25.28
N ARG A 477 7.22 -4.11 -25.60
CA ARG A 477 7.13 -4.88 -26.85
C ARG A 477 7.16 -3.97 -28.08
N VAL A 478 6.36 -2.89 -28.07
CA VAL A 478 6.36 -1.91 -29.17
C VAL A 478 7.71 -1.19 -29.27
N ALA A 479 8.31 -0.82 -28.15
CA ALA A 479 9.65 -0.21 -28.15
C ALA A 479 10.73 -1.16 -28.66
N SER A 480 10.69 -2.44 -28.28
CA SER A 480 11.61 -3.47 -28.78
C SER A 480 11.46 -3.68 -30.29
N GLU A 481 10.24 -3.73 -30.79
CA GLU A 481 9.94 -3.87 -32.23
C GLU A 481 10.48 -2.66 -33.02
N ASN A 482 10.17 -1.43 -32.58
CA ASN A 482 10.64 -0.21 -33.22
C ASN A 482 12.17 -0.09 -33.23
N LEU A 483 12.83 -0.44 -32.12
CA LEU A 483 14.29 -0.43 -32.05
C LEU A 483 14.91 -1.51 -32.90
N THR A 484 14.32 -2.71 -32.98
CA THR A 484 14.79 -3.78 -33.87
C THR A 484 14.65 -3.35 -35.33
N GLN A 485 13.54 -2.70 -35.69
CA GLN A 485 13.37 -2.15 -37.04
C GLN A 485 14.39 -1.05 -37.36
N ALA A 486 14.66 -0.17 -36.40
CA ALA A 486 15.67 0.90 -36.58
C ALA A 486 17.08 0.32 -36.69
N GLU A 487 17.42 -0.70 -35.93
CA GLU A 487 18.70 -1.43 -36.03
C GLU A 487 18.85 -2.13 -37.37
N SER A 488 17.78 -2.80 -37.85
CA SER A 488 17.73 -3.45 -39.15
C SER A 488 18.01 -2.45 -40.29
N VAL A 489 17.38 -1.27 -40.27
CA VAL A 489 17.64 -0.22 -41.30
C VAL A 489 19.10 0.23 -41.31
N LEU A 490 19.77 0.25 -40.17
CA LEU A 490 21.20 0.65 -40.09
C LEU A 490 22.13 -0.46 -40.49
N ARG A 491 21.87 -1.69 -40.11
CA ARG A 491 22.83 -2.82 -40.16
C ARG A 491 22.54 -3.86 -41.22
N ASP A 492 21.26 -4.11 -41.55
CA ASP A 492 20.93 -5.14 -42.52
C ASP A 492 21.23 -4.70 -43.94
N SER A 493 21.64 -5.65 -44.78
CA SER A 493 21.91 -5.42 -46.18
C SER A 493 20.70 -5.75 -47.06
N ASP A 494 20.42 -4.90 -48.03
CA ASP A 494 19.46 -5.21 -49.09
C ASP A 494 20.08 -6.28 -50.00
N MET A 495 19.67 -7.52 -49.81
CA MET A 495 20.18 -8.70 -50.52
C MET A 495 20.01 -8.59 -52.02
N ALA A 496 18.94 -7.94 -52.52
CA ALA A 496 18.70 -7.78 -53.95
C ALA A 496 19.68 -6.78 -54.59
N ALA A 497 19.91 -5.67 -53.91
CA ALA A 497 20.90 -4.66 -54.33
C ALA A 497 22.31 -5.24 -54.29
N GLU A 498 22.69 -5.95 -53.20
CA GLU A 498 24.00 -6.53 -53.01
C GLU A 498 24.29 -7.65 -54.02
N MET A 499 23.33 -8.51 -54.34
CA MET A 499 23.42 -9.52 -55.42
C MET A 499 23.62 -8.88 -56.80
N SER A 500 22.95 -7.75 -57.05
CA SER A 500 23.12 -7.01 -58.33
C SER A 500 24.53 -6.44 -58.42
N GLU A 501 25.03 -5.84 -57.30
CA GLU A 501 26.42 -5.33 -57.26
C GLU A 501 27.46 -6.43 -57.35
N PHE A 502 27.25 -7.57 -56.68
CA PHE A 502 28.12 -8.72 -56.76
C PHE A 502 28.20 -9.26 -58.19
N THR A 503 27.08 -9.42 -58.89
CA THR A 503 27.03 -9.89 -60.29
C THR A 503 27.76 -8.91 -61.22
N LYS A 504 27.54 -7.59 -61.04
CA LYS A 504 28.26 -6.55 -61.77
C LYS A 504 29.79 -6.64 -61.54
N ASN A 505 30.20 -6.81 -60.27
CA ASN A 505 31.62 -6.90 -59.92
C ASN A 505 32.24 -8.20 -60.44
N GLN A 506 31.54 -9.32 -60.48
CA GLN A 506 31.98 -10.57 -61.15
C GLN A 506 32.23 -10.37 -62.66
N ILE A 507 31.33 -9.70 -63.36
CA ILE A 507 31.46 -9.40 -64.77
C ILE A 507 32.68 -8.48 -65.00
N LEU A 508 32.85 -7.45 -64.13
CA LEU A 508 33.98 -6.54 -64.17
C LEU A 508 35.32 -7.25 -63.88
N LEU A 509 35.31 -8.23 -62.97
CA LEU A 509 36.48 -9.06 -62.64
C LEU A 509 36.89 -9.91 -63.85
N ALA A 510 35.93 -10.59 -64.49
CA ALA A 510 36.18 -11.35 -65.69
C ALA A 510 36.66 -10.50 -66.87
N SER A 511 36.05 -9.32 -67.03
CA SER A 511 36.47 -8.34 -68.08
C SER A 511 37.86 -7.74 -67.78
N GLY A 512 38.09 -7.43 -66.49
CA GLY A 512 39.38 -6.87 -66.03
C GLY A 512 40.54 -7.83 -66.20
N THR A 513 40.35 -9.12 -65.96
CA THR A 513 41.38 -10.16 -66.21
C THR A 513 41.68 -10.28 -67.70
N ALA A 514 40.66 -10.24 -68.59
CA ALA A 514 40.86 -10.24 -70.05
C ALA A 514 41.58 -8.98 -70.50
N MET A 515 41.21 -7.79 -69.99
CA MET A 515 41.87 -6.53 -70.34
C MET A 515 43.29 -6.47 -69.81
N SER A 516 43.57 -7.01 -68.61
CA SER A 516 44.96 -7.11 -68.08
C SER A 516 45.82 -8.00 -68.96
N ALA A 517 45.29 -9.14 -69.42
CA ALA A 517 45.96 -10.02 -70.40
C ALA A 517 46.26 -9.28 -71.69
N GLN A 518 45.29 -8.56 -72.23
CA GLN A 518 45.42 -7.74 -73.45
C GLN A 518 46.45 -6.61 -73.30
N ALA A 519 46.44 -5.89 -72.12
CA ALA A 519 47.39 -4.83 -71.83
C ALA A 519 48.85 -5.33 -71.73
N ASN A 520 49.05 -6.58 -71.32
CA ASN A 520 50.34 -7.24 -71.27
C ASN A 520 50.84 -7.66 -72.64
N GLN A 521 49.99 -7.80 -73.66
CA GLN A 521 50.39 -8.13 -75.05
C GLN A 521 50.83 -6.90 -75.86
N ILE A 522 50.35 -5.68 -75.50
CA ILE A 522 50.66 -4.45 -76.24
C ILE A 522 52.17 -4.20 -76.35
N PRO A 523 53.01 -4.30 -75.25
CA PRO A 523 54.45 -4.15 -75.37
C PRO A 523 55.09 -5.27 -76.25
N LYS A 524 54.57 -6.48 -76.21
CA LYS A 524 55.11 -7.60 -77.03
C LYS A 524 54.86 -7.38 -78.48
N SER A 525 53.72 -6.91 -78.93
CA SER A 525 53.45 -6.59 -80.32
C SER A 525 54.32 -5.45 -80.86
N CYS A 526 54.63 -4.45 -80.00
CA CYS A 526 55.57 -3.39 -80.36
C CYS A 526 56.99 -3.85 -80.47
N LEU A 527 57.42 -4.78 -79.60
CA LEU A 527 58.77 -5.39 -79.69
C LEU A 527 58.89 -6.28 -80.92
N LEU A 528 57.82 -6.99 -81.34
CA LEU A 528 57.80 -7.83 -82.57
C LEU A 528 57.91 -6.94 -83.80
N TYR A 529 57.43 -5.70 -83.83
CA TYR A 529 57.49 -4.77 -84.95
C TYR A 529 58.84 -4.06 -85.02
N THR A 530 59.56 -3.96 -83.88
CA THR A 530 60.88 -3.31 -83.82
C THR A 530 62.07 -4.28 -83.84
N SER A 531 61.79 -5.60 -83.81
CA SER A 531 62.85 -6.61 -84.08
C SER A 531 63.14 -6.68 -85.58
N PRO A 532 64.41 -6.67 -85.96
CA PRO A 532 64.77 -6.75 -87.42
C PRO A 532 64.18 -8.04 -88.04
N SER A 533 63.56 -7.82 -89.20
CA SER A 533 62.98 -8.95 -89.98
C SER A 533 64.08 -9.96 -90.35
N PRO A 534 63.81 -11.25 -90.25
CA PRO A 534 64.79 -12.27 -90.72
C PRO A 534 65.27 -12.09 -92.15
N ARG A 535 64.67 -11.14 -92.91
CA ARG A 535 65.05 -10.79 -94.25
C ARG A 535 66.29 -9.87 -94.31
N ASP A 536 66.63 -9.17 -93.23
CA ASP A 536 67.82 -8.28 -93.26
C ASP A 536 69.15 -8.95 -92.84
N GLN A 537 69.08 -10.24 -92.50
CA GLN A 537 70.26 -11.08 -92.22
C GLN A 537 70.82 -11.81 -93.42
N LEU A 538 70.30 -11.64 -94.62
CA LEU A 538 70.78 -12.31 -95.82
C LEU A 538 71.49 -11.44 -96.83
N THR A 539 71.89 -10.21 -96.47
CA THR A 539 72.75 -9.34 -97.27
C THR A 539 73.88 -8.74 -96.46
N SER A 540 74.91 -9.50 -96.10
CA SER A 540 76.25 -9.11 -95.85
C SER A 540 77.17 -10.30 -95.97
#